data_2bbf1b23e8e25f50199df07a61289e7c
#
_entry.id   2bbf1b23e8e25f50199df07a61289e7c
#
_cell.length_a   1.000
_cell.length_b   1.000
_cell.length_c   1.000
_cell.angle_alpha   90.00
_cell.angle_beta   90.00
_cell.angle_gamma   90.00
#
_symmetry.space_group_name_H-M   'P 1'
#
loop_
_entity.id
_entity.type
_entity.pdbx_description
1 polymer ?
#
loop_
_entity_poly.entity_id
_entity_poly.type
_entity_poly.pdbx_seq_one_letter_code
_entity_poly.pdbx_strand_id
1 'polypeptide(L)'
;VQGYRILVAQSLEQYDREVEVCRSFYENKVCGILVSQAINTSKYDHFTDLINKNVPLVFFDRICTGMNTCRVVVDDYMGAFSAVEYLIKTGCRHIAYYGSSMNLEISKNRYNGWHDALRKYGIDPDSCVKRFCDNREHAERITPEVLNMEDRPDAFFAVNDDTAIGIMYTAKHMGLRIPEDISVCGFTNGQRAIACDPMLTTVEQNGKEVGRQAASILIGKAEGRIPLDKIEKRVVRTRLVVRGSTK
;
A
#
# COMPACT_ATOMS: atom_id res chain seq x y z
N VAL A 1 -5.22 -22.00 -15.15
CA VAL A 1 -6.47 -22.22 -14.39
C VAL A 1 -6.41 -23.63 -13.84
N GLN A 2 -6.28 -23.79 -12.52
CA GLN A 2 -6.09 -25.11 -11.86
C GLN A 2 -7.40 -25.69 -11.32
N GLY A 3 -8.57 -25.25 -11.86
CA GLY A 3 -9.88 -25.79 -11.47
C GLY A 3 -10.44 -25.28 -10.14
N TYR A 4 -9.76 -24.35 -9.44
CA TYR A 4 -10.26 -23.77 -8.21
C TYR A 4 -11.35 -22.74 -8.46
N ARG A 5 -12.38 -22.74 -7.61
CA ARG A 5 -13.37 -21.66 -7.53
C ARG A 5 -12.93 -20.64 -6.49
N ILE A 6 -13.22 -19.36 -6.74
CA ILE A 6 -12.85 -18.27 -5.84
C ILE A 6 -14.12 -17.69 -5.24
N LEU A 7 -14.16 -17.60 -3.90
CA LEU A 7 -15.10 -16.80 -3.14
C LEU A 7 -14.41 -15.50 -2.75
N VAL A 8 -15.05 -14.36 -2.96
CA VAL A 8 -14.51 -13.04 -2.61
C VAL A 8 -15.45 -12.37 -1.61
N ALA A 9 -14.91 -11.87 -0.52
CA ALA A 9 -15.65 -11.09 0.45
C ALA A 9 -14.84 -9.87 0.90
N GLN A 10 -15.51 -8.84 1.39
CA GLN A 10 -14.90 -7.62 1.90
C GLN A 10 -15.33 -7.37 3.35
N SER A 11 -14.36 -7.13 4.22
CA SER A 11 -14.61 -6.71 5.61
C SER A 11 -14.98 -5.23 5.72
N LEU A 12 -14.83 -4.44 4.65
CA LEU A 12 -15.02 -2.98 4.62
C LEU A 12 -14.24 -2.28 5.76
N GLU A 13 -13.02 -2.75 6.00
CA GLU A 13 -12.08 -2.25 7.02
C GLU A 13 -12.59 -2.42 8.47
N GLN A 14 -13.57 -3.30 8.71
CA GLN A 14 -14.18 -3.53 10.01
C GLN A 14 -13.80 -4.90 10.57
N TYR A 15 -13.29 -4.92 11.81
CA TYR A 15 -12.88 -6.13 12.51
C TYR A 15 -14.01 -7.17 12.62
N ASP A 16 -15.20 -6.76 13.07
CA ASP A 16 -16.31 -7.69 13.28
C ASP A 16 -16.74 -8.37 11.98
N ARG A 17 -16.74 -7.63 10.86
CA ARG A 17 -17.01 -8.20 9.54
C ARG A 17 -15.92 -9.13 9.06
N GLU A 18 -14.66 -8.84 9.37
CA GLU A 18 -13.54 -9.75 9.06
C GLU A 18 -13.72 -11.09 9.79
N VAL A 19 -14.12 -11.05 11.07
CA VAL A 19 -14.46 -12.24 11.86
C VAL A 19 -15.60 -13.04 11.23
N GLU A 20 -16.69 -12.35 10.84
CA GLU A 20 -17.85 -12.98 10.18
C GLU A 20 -17.49 -13.63 8.85
N VAL A 21 -16.70 -12.95 8.03
CA VAL A 21 -16.23 -13.48 6.73
C VAL A 21 -15.35 -14.71 6.94
N CYS A 22 -14.43 -14.69 7.90
CA CYS A 22 -13.60 -15.83 8.24
C CYS A 22 -14.44 -17.04 8.67
N ARG A 23 -15.46 -16.82 9.52
CA ARG A 23 -16.40 -17.85 9.94
C ARG A 23 -17.18 -18.43 8.76
N SER A 24 -17.75 -17.57 7.91
CA SER A 24 -18.50 -17.97 6.72
C SER A 24 -17.66 -18.82 5.77
N PHE A 25 -16.40 -18.44 5.52
CA PHE A 25 -15.52 -19.23 4.68
C PHE A 25 -15.22 -20.62 5.29
N TYR A 26 -15.02 -20.70 6.60
CA TYR A 26 -14.83 -21.96 7.29
C TYR A 26 -16.08 -22.87 7.17
N GLU A 27 -17.27 -22.32 7.41
CA GLU A 27 -18.54 -23.05 7.32
C GLU A 27 -18.82 -23.55 5.88
N ASN A 28 -18.41 -22.78 4.88
CA ASN A 28 -18.49 -23.16 3.47
C ASN A 28 -17.36 -24.11 3.03
N LYS A 29 -16.52 -24.60 3.96
CA LYS A 29 -15.47 -25.59 3.71
C LYS A 29 -14.51 -25.20 2.59
N VAL A 30 -14.09 -23.92 2.57
CA VAL A 30 -13.05 -23.49 1.62
C VAL A 30 -11.74 -24.25 1.90
N CYS A 31 -10.98 -24.56 0.85
CA CYS A 31 -9.71 -25.28 0.99
C CYS A 31 -8.57 -24.43 1.54
N GLY A 32 -8.80 -23.13 1.70
CA GLY A 32 -7.84 -22.18 2.27
C GLY A 32 -8.24 -20.74 2.02
N ILE A 33 -7.60 -19.79 2.71
CA ILE A 33 -7.98 -18.37 2.71
C ILE A 33 -6.75 -17.51 2.41
N LEU A 34 -6.91 -16.57 1.46
CA LEU A 34 -6.01 -15.45 1.24
C LEU A 34 -6.58 -14.23 1.97
N VAL A 35 -5.77 -13.57 2.80
CA VAL A 35 -6.20 -12.45 3.64
C VAL A 35 -5.34 -11.21 3.40
N SER A 36 -5.99 -10.08 3.16
CA SER A 36 -5.46 -8.74 3.42
C SER A 36 -6.25 -8.17 4.59
N GLN A 37 -5.61 -8.02 5.76
CA GLN A 37 -6.33 -7.68 7.00
C GLN A 37 -6.97 -6.31 6.95
N ALA A 38 -8.09 -6.14 7.66
CA ALA A 38 -8.73 -4.84 7.83
C ALA A 38 -7.85 -3.88 8.63
N ILE A 39 -7.94 -2.58 8.35
CA ILE A 39 -7.15 -1.55 9.05
C ILE A 39 -7.44 -1.52 10.56
N ASN A 40 -8.67 -1.86 10.95
CA ASN A 40 -9.12 -1.87 12.34
C ASN A 40 -8.91 -3.21 13.05
N THR A 41 -8.24 -4.18 12.41
CA THR A 41 -7.94 -5.48 13.03
C THR A 41 -6.97 -5.28 14.19
N SER A 42 -7.45 -5.51 15.40
CA SER A 42 -6.70 -5.35 16.66
C SER A 42 -6.48 -6.67 17.41
N LYS A 43 -7.23 -7.71 17.06
CA LYS A 43 -7.16 -9.06 17.63
C LYS A 43 -7.07 -10.07 16.50
N TYR A 44 -6.46 -11.21 16.77
CA TYR A 44 -6.15 -12.22 15.74
C TYR A 44 -6.74 -13.60 16.06
N ASP A 45 -7.66 -13.67 17.04
CA ASP A 45 -8.24 -14.94 17.52
C ASP A 45 -8.93 -15.70 16.39
N HIS A 46 -9.68 -15.01 15.52
CA HIS A 46 -10.36 -15.61 14.37
C HIS A 46 -9.40 -16.23 13.35
N PHE A 47 -8.21 -15.66 13.16
CA PHE A 47 -7.17 -16.24 12.31
C PHE A 47 -6.50 -17.43 13.02
N THR A 48 -6.23 -17.30 14.32
CA THR A 48 -5.67 -18.39 15.14
C THR A 48 -6.58 -19.59 15.14
N ASP A 49 -7.90 -19.39 15.29
CA ASP A 49 -8.90 -20.44 15.23
C ASP A 49 -8.91 -21.19 13.89
N LEU A 50 -8.77 -20.47 12.78
CA LEU A 50 -8.67 -21.10 11.45
C LEU A 50 -7.42 -21.97 11.34
N ILE A 51 -6.28 -21.46 11.81
CA ILE A 51 -5.01 -22.22 11.81
C ILE A 51 -5.12 -23.48 12.67
N ASN A 52 -5.69 -23.37 13.87
CA ASN A 52 -5.91 -24.51 14.78
C ASN A 52 -6.85 -25.56 14.19
N LYS A 53 -7.76 -25.16 13.30
CA LYS A 53 -8.64 -26.02 12.53
C LYS A 53 -8.01 -26.54 11.23
N ASN A 54 -6.69 -26.37 11.06
CA ASN A 54 -5.93 -26.78 9.89
C ASN A 54 -6.40 -26.15 8.56
N VAL A 55 -7.00 -24.97 8.61
CA VAL A 55 -7.33 -24.19 7.39
C VAL A 55 -6.08 -23.45 6.92
N PRO A 56 -5.56 -23.72 5.72
CA PRO A 56 -4.44 -22.99 5.16
C PRO A 56 -4.74 -21.49 5.07
N LEU A 57 -3.87 -20.67 5.66
CA LEU A 57 -4.01 -19.21 5.69
C LEU A 57 -2.74 -18.55 5.13
N VAL A 58 -2.91 -17.62 4.20
CA VAL A 58 -1.80 -16.83 3.64
C VAL A 58 -2.18 -15.37 3.61
N PHE A 59 -1.39 -14.53 4.28
CA PHE A 59 -1.55 -13.09 4.22
C PHE A 59 -0.90 -12.51 2.97
N PHE A 60 -1.49 -11.47 2.43
CA PHE A 60 -0.90 -10.66 1.36
C PHE A 60 -1.17 -9.18 1.58
N ASP A 61 -0.34 -8.31 1.03
CA ASP A 61 -0.45 -6.86 1.18
C ASP A 61 -0.43 -6.44 2.66
N ARG A 62 -1.58 -6.32 3.30
CA ARG A 62 -1.70 -6.04 4.73
C ARG A 62 -1.64 -7.32 5.55
N ILE A 63 -0.64 -7.41 6.40
CA ILE A 63 -0.31 -8.62 7.16
C ILE A 63 -0.46 -8.44 8.65
N CYS A 64 -0.80 -9.52 9.33
CA CYS A 64 -0.71 -9.62 10.78
C CYS A 64 0.73 -9.84 11.22
N THR A 65 1.34 -8.84 11.87
CA THR A 65 2.73 -8.94 12.37
C THR A 65 2.86 -9.77 13.63
N GLY A 66 1.78 -9.89 14.41
CA GLY A 66 1.73 -10.68 15.66
C GLY A 66 1.63 -12.19 15.45
N MET A 67 1.48 -12.66 14.20
CA MET A 67 1.34 -14.08 13.88
C MET A 67 2.46 -14.58 12.99
N ASN A 68 2.97 -15.79 13.30
CA ASN A 68 3.95 -16.44 12.46
C ASN A 68 3.24 -17.25 11.35
N THR A 69 2.85 -16.59 10.27
CA THR A 69 2.06 -17.15 9.17
C THR A 69 2.74 -16.95 7.82
N CYS A 70 2.28 -17.70 6.81
CA CYS A 70 2.66 -17.46 5.43
C CYS A 70 2.22 -16.07 4.98
N ARG A 71 3.11 -15.37 4.27
CA ARG A 71 2.81 -14.04 3.77
C ARG A 71 3.53 -13.72 2.47
N VAL A 72 2.87 -12.92 1.64
CA VAL A 72 3.45 -12.32 0.44
C VAL A 72 3.24 -10.81 0.50
N VAL A 73 4.32 -10.07 0.58
CA VAL A 73 4.34 -8.60 0.69
C VAL A 73 5.14 -8.00 -0.45
N VAL A 74 5.04 -6.70 -0.62
CA VAL A 74 5.95 -5.96 -1.50
C VAL A 74 7.05 -5.30 -0.68
N ASP A 75 8.13 -4.89 -1.34
CA ASP A 75 9.18 -4.08 -0.71
C ASP A 75 8.73 -2.61 -0.63
N ASP A 76 7.83 -2.34 0.32
CA ASP A 76 7.23 -1.01 0.53
C ASP A 76 8.29 0.03 0.89
N TYR A 77 9.27 -0.35 1.70
CA TYR A 77 10.36 0.55 2.12
C TYR A 77 11.19 1.00 0.93
N MET A 78 11.72 0.06 0.14
CA MET A 78 12.54 0.39 -1.03
C MET A 78 11.75 1.09 -2.12
N GLY A 79 10.46 0.76 -2.27
CA GLY A 79 9.56 1.46 -3.18
C GLY A 79 9.42 2.94 -2.82
N ALA A 80 9.10 3.24 -1.57
CA ALA A 80 8.99 4.61 -1.07
C ALA A 80 10.33 5.35 -1.10
N PHE A 81 11.41 4.69 -0.66
CA PHE A 81 12.75 5.25 -0.71
C PHE A 81 13.14 5.67 -2.14
N SER A 82 12.93 4.79 -3.12
CA SER A 82 13.28 5.05 -4.53
C SER A 82 12.43 6.19 -5.14
N ALA A 83 11.15 6.28 -4.77
CA ALA A 83 10.26 7.34 -5.22
C ALA A 83 10.72 8.71 -4.70
N VAL A 84 11.02 8.81 -3.40
CA VAL A 84 11.47 10.04 -2.77
C VAL A 84 12.88 10.43 -3.23
N GLU A 85 13.79 9.46 -3.33
CA GLU A 85 15.12 9.67 -3.89
C GLU A 85 15.04 10.24 -5.32
N TYR A 86 14.11 9.75 -6.14
CA TYR A 86 13.88 10.28 -7.48
C TYR A 86 13.41 11.74 -7.43
N LEU A 87 12.43 12.08 -6.60
CA LEU A 87 11.97 13.46 -6.44
C LEU A 87 13.11 14.40 -6.02
N ILE A 88 13.97 13.96 -5.10
CA ILE A 88 15.15 14.75 -4.68
C ILE A 88 16.12 14.95 -5.85
N LYS A 89 16.39 13.88 -6.63
CA LYS A 89 17.31 13.93 -7.77
C LYS A 89 16.80 14.82 -8.91
N THR A 90 15.48 14.99 -9.02
CA THR A 90 14.87 15.93 -10.00
C THR A 90 14.76 17.37 -9.48
N GLY A 91 15.32 17.64 -8.29
CA GLY A 91 15.48 19.00 -7.76
C GLY A 91 14.50 19.38 -6.65
N CYS A 92 13.57 18.51 -6.26
CA CYS A 92 12.64 18.78 -5.16
C CYS A 92 13.36 18.77 -3.79
N ARG A 93 12.92 19.67 -2.90
CA ARG A 93 13.53 19.82 -1.56
C ARG A 93 12.51 19.79 -0.42
N HIS A 94 11.28 20.20 -0.67
CA HIS A 94 10.19 20.24 0.30
C HIS A 94 9.15 19.17 -0.05
N ILE A 95 9.44 17.89 0.28
CA ILE A 95 8.65 16.75 -0.15
C ILE A 95 7.65 16.38 0.95
N ALA A 96 6.37 16.71 0.76
CA ALA A 96 5.31 16.33 1.66
C ALA A 96 5.05 14.82 1.64
N TYR A 97 4.73 14.26 2.80
CA TYR A 97 4.26 12.89 2.97
C TYR A 97 2.75 12.85 3.25
N TYR A 98 1.99 12.20 2.39
CA TYR A 98 0.58 11.90 2.63
C TYR A 98 0.43 10.40 2.85
N GLY A 99 0.16 10.01 4.10
CA GLY A 99 0.24 8.64 4.57
C GLY A 99 -1.01 8.10 5.24
N SER A 100 -1.05 6.80 5.42
CA SER A 100 -2.10 6.07 6.12
C SER A 100 -1.75 5.84 7.59
N SER A 101 -2.67 5.21 8.32
CA SER A 101 -2.49 4.85 9.74
C SER A 101 -1.21 4.04 9.97
N MET A 102 -0.43 4.43 10.97
CA MET A 102 0.80 3.75 11.39
C MET A 102 0.56 2.38 12.06
N ASN A 103 -0.70 1.94 12.17
CA ASN A 103 -1.01 0.58 12.66
C ASN A 103 -0.65 -0.51 11.65
N LEU A 104 -0.58 -0.15 10.37
CA LEU A 104 -0.24 -1.08 9.30
C LEU A 104 1.26 -1.10 9.01
N GLU A 105 1.82 -2.29 8.81
CA GLU A 105 3.23 -2.47 8.48
C GLU A 105 3.61 -1.78 7.16
N ILE A 106 2.73 -1.85 6.15
CA ILE A 106 2.93 -1.16 4.88
C ILE A 106 3.08 0.35 5.06
N SER A 107 2.29 0.95 5.96
CA SER A 107 2.35 2.40 6.23
C SER A 107 3.67 2.79 6.91
N LYS A 108 4.12 2.00 7.89
CA LYS A 108 5.42 2.20 8.57
C LYS A 108 6.57 2.11 7.57
N ASN A 109 6.54 1.09 6.71
CA ASN A 109 7.60 0.88 5.73
C ASN A 109 7.67 2.01 4.70
N ARG A 110 6.52 2.48 4.18
CA ARG A 110 6.49 3.62 3.25
C ARG A 110 6.93 4.91 3.91
N TYR A 111 6.50 5.16 5.16
CA TYR A 111 6.97 6.30 5.94
C TYR A 111 8.48 6.25 6.17
N ASN A 112 9.02 5.11 6.60
CA ASN A 112 10.45 4.95 6.83
C ASN A 112 11.27 5.13 5.54
N GLY A 113 10.77 4.62 4.41
CA GLY A 113 11.40 4.85 3.10
C GLY A 113 11.45 6.33 2.71
N TRP A 114 10.35 7.09 2.90
CA TRP A 114 10.32 8.52 2.70
C TRP A 114 11.28 9.26 3.64
N HIS A 115 11.22 8.96 4.93
CA HIS A 115 12.03 9.56 5.98
C HIS A 115 13.54 9.36 5.70
N ASP A 116 13.95 8.13 5.44
CA ASP A 116 15.36 7.79 5.29
C ASP A 116 15.94 8.28 3.96
N ALA A 117 15.11 8.38 2.90
CA ALA A 117 15.52 9.01 1.66
C ALA A 117 15.83 10.50 1.87
N LEU A 118 14.98 11.24 2.59
CA LEU A 118 15.24 12.65 2.92
C LEU A 118 16.54 12.80 3.72
N ARG A 119 16.72 12.00 4.78
CA ARG A 119 17.92 12.03 5.63
C ARG A 119 19.18 11.71 4.86
N LYS A 120 19.14 10.74 3.94
CA LYS A 120 20.30 10.40 3.09
C LYS A 120 20.81 11.60 2.29
N TYR A 121 19.91 12.50 1.90
CA TYR A 121 20.22 13.69 1.11
C TYR A 121 20.33 14.98 1.95
N GLY A 122 20.40 14.87 3.27
CA GLY A 122 20.60 16.00 4.18
C GLY A 122 19.35 16.89 4.35
N ILE A 123 18.16 16.40 4.00
CA ILE A 123 16.90 17.07 4.22
C ILE A 123 16.32 16.60 5.55
N ASP A 124 15.94 17.53 6.43
CA ASP A 124 15.29 17.19 7.70
C ASP A 124 13.84 16.76 7.48
N PRO A 125 13.46 15.49 7.77
CA PRO A 125 12.09 15.04 7.61
C PRO A 125 11.10 15.77 8.52
N ASP A 126 11.55 16.34 9.63
CA ASP A 126 10.68 17.06 10.56
C ASP A 126 10.32 18.46 10.06
N SER A 127 11.10 19.04 9.15
CA SER A 127 10.74 20.25 8.43
C SER A 127 9.71 20.04 7.31
N CYS A 128 9.47 18.79 6.90
CA CYS A 128 8.56 18.48 5.81
C CYS A 128 7.12 18.25 6.31
N VAL A 129 6.15 18.65 5.48
CA VAL A 129 4.72 18.47 5.76
C VAL A 129 4.37 16.98 5.80
N LYS A 130 3.69 16.56 6.86
CA LYS A 130 3.17 15.20 7.04
C LYS A 130 1.66 15.25 7.30
N ARG A 131 0.87 14.48 6.54
CA ARG A 131 -0.59 14.38 6.73
C ARG A 131 -1.04 12.93 6.69
N PHE A 132 -1.99 12.58 7.55
CA PHE A 132 -2.70 11.31 7.47
C PHE A 132 -3.82 11.43 6.46
N CYS A 133 -3.62 10.83 5.29
CA CYS A 133 -4.52 10.90 4.17
C CYS A 133 -4.23 9.75 3.20
N ASP A 134 -5.17 8.83 3.04
CA ASP A 134 -5.01 7.62 2.24
C ASP A 134 -6.13 7.39 1.22
N ASN A 135 -6.93 8.41 0.96
CA ASN A 135 -7.97 8.39 -0.06
C ASN A 135 -8.11 9.75 -0.74
N ARG A 136 -8.78 9.74 -1.88
CA ARG A 136 -8.92 10.89 -2.77
C ARG A 136 -9.69 12.04 -2.12
N GLU A 137 -10.87 11.76 -1.56
CA GLU A 137 -11.74 12.81 -0.98
C GLU A 137 -11.05 13.53 0.18
N HIS A 138 -10.30 12.79 1.00
CA HIS A 138 -9.54 13.39 2.10
C HIS A 138 -8.40 14.24 1.56
N ALA A 139 -7.69 13.77 0.51
CA ALA A 139 -6.63 14.55 -0.13
C ALA A 139 -7.17 15.87 -0.71
N GLU A 140 -8.29 15.83 -1.43
CA GLU A 140 -8.94 17.02 -1.99
C GLU A 140 -9.32 18.04 -0.90
N ARG A 141 -9.71 17.59 0.28
CA ARG A 141 -10.12 18.44 1.40
C ARG A 141 -8.93 19.14 2.08
N ILE A 142 -7.80 18.45 2.28
CA ILE A 142 -6.69 18.98 3.08
C ILE A 142 -5.59 19.64 2.24
N THR A 143 -5.46 19.30 0.97
CA THR A 143 -4.40 19.81 0.10
C THR A 143 -4.44 21.33 -0.11
N PRO A 144 -5.62 22.01 -0.17
CA PRO A 144 -5.65 23.48 -0.30
C PRO A 144 -4.93 24.20 0.84
N GLU A 145 -5.07 23.72 2.07
CA GLU A 145 -4.35 24.29 3.23
C GLU A 145 -2.84 24.17 3.04
N VAL A 146 -2.37 22.99 2.63
CA VAL A 146 -0.94 22.70 2.46
C VAL A 146 -0.34 23.52 1.29
N LEU A 147 -1.09 23.69 0.20
CA LEU A 147 -0.63 24.48 -0.97
C LEU A 147 -0.64 25.99 -0.73
N ASN A 148 -1.37 26.48 0.28
CA ASN A 148 -1.40 27.90 0.67
C ASN A 148 -0.36 28.24 1.76
N MET A 149 0.44 27.29 2.23
CA MET A 149 1.52 27.57 3.18
C MET A 149 2.59 28.44 2.53
N GLU A 150 3.23 29.32 3.33
CA GLU A 150 4.35 30.15 2.87
C GLU A 150 5.50 29.26 2.35
N ASP A 151 5.88 28.25 3.12
CA ASP A 151 6.85 27.21 2.74
C ASP A 151 6.16 25.97 2.17
N ARG A 152 5.33 26.16 1.13
CA ARG A 152 4.59 25.06 0.54
C ARG A 152 5.52 23.98 -0.03
N PRO A 153 5.10 22.70 -0.01
CA PRO A 153 5.86 21.64 -0.67
C PRO A 153 6.03 21.86 -2.18
N ASP A 154 7.20 21.51 -2.69
CA ASP A 154 7.50 21.45 -4.13
C ASP A 154 7.24 20.07 -4.72
N ALA A 155 7.05 19.06 -3.84
CA ALA A 155 6.65 17.73 -4.23
C ALA A 155 5.80 17.02 -3.15
N PHE A 156 5.04 16.02 -3.61
CA PHE A 156 4.24 15.14 -2.74
C PHE A 156 4.57 13.69 -3.03
N PHE A 157 4.85 12.93 -1.96
CA PHE A 157 4.83 11.48 -1.99
C PHE A 157 3.58 11.00 -1.27
N ALA A 158 2.66 10.38 -2.02
CA ALA A 158 1.42 9.83 -1.52
C ALA A 158 1.50 8.31 -1.42
N VAL A 159 0.97 7.76 -0.33
CA VAL A 159 1.02 6.31 -0.04
C VAL A 159 0.25 5.45 -1.03
N ASN A 160 -0.63 6.03 -1.84
CA ASN A 160 -1.34 5.34 -2.92
C ASN A 160 -1.71 6.30 -4.06
N ASP A 161 -2.12 5.73 -5.19
CA ASP A 161 -2.46 6.51 -6.38
C ASP A 161 -3.72 7.35 -6.20
N ASP A 162 -4.71 6.90 -5.43
CA ASP A 162 -5.96 7.64 -5.21
C ASP A 162 -5.70 8.95 -4.44
N THR A 163 -4.86 8.90 -3.41
CA THR A 163 -4.41 10.08 -2.68
C THR A 163 -3.62 11.03 -3.60
N ALA A 164 -2.69 10.49 -4.41
CA ALA A 164 -1.91 11.28 -5.37
C ALA A 164 -2.80 12.00 -6.38
N ILE A 165 -3.82 11.33 -6.90
CA ILE A 165 -4.79 11.91 -7.85
C ILE A 165 -5.60 13.03 -7.19
N GLY A 166 -5.99 12.87 -5.91
CA GLY A 166 -6.66 13.94 -5.15
C GLY A 166 -5.79 15.19 -4.99
N ILE A 167 -4.48 15.02 -4.72
CA ILE A 167 -3.51 16.12 -4.68
C ILE A 167 -3.42 16.81 -6.05
N MET A 168 -3.25 16.03 -7.13
CA MET A 168 -3.15 16.57 -8.50
C MET A 168 -4.41 17.33 -8.90
N TYR A 169 -5.59 16.77 -8.59
CA TYR A 169 -6.88 17.42 -8.86
C TYR A 169 -6.96 18.79 -8.18
N THR A 170 -6.65 18.84 -6.88
CA THR A 170 -6.68 20.07 -6.10
C THR A 170 -5.67 21.10 -6.61
N ALA A 171 -4.44 20.68 -6.88
CA ALA A 171 -3.39 21.58 -7.38
C ALA A 171 -3.79 22.24 -8.70
N LYS A 172 -4.34 21.48 -9.65
CA LYS A 172 -4.83 22.00 -10.91
C LYS A 172 -5.98 23.00 -10.75
N HIS A 173 -6.92 22.72 -9.83
CA HIS A 173 -8.02 23.66 -9.53
C HIS A 173 -7.55 24.94 -8.87
N MET A 174 -6.41 24.92 -8.19
CA MET A 174 -5.73 26.10 -7.65
C MET A 174 -4.82 26.80 -8.67
N GLY A 175 -4.78 26.35 -9.91
CA GLY A 175 -4.00 26.94 -10.99
C GLY A 175 -2.52 26.56 -11.01
N LEU A 176 -2.11 25.56 -10.25
CA LEU A 176 -0.74 25.07 -10.24
C LEU A 176 -0.50 24.08 -11.39
N ARG A 177 0.67 24.17 -11.99
CA ARG A 177 1.10 23.27 -13.06
C ARG A 177 1.82 22.05 -12.48
N ILE A 178 1.55 20.90 -13.05
CA ILE A 178 2.19 19.64 -12.70
C ILE A 178 2.90 19.14 -13.97
N PRO A 179 4.21 18.94 -13.96
CA PRO A 179 5.11 18.91 -12.79
C PRO A 179 5.85 20.23 -12.49
N GLU A 180 5.62 21.33 -13.21
CA GLU A 180 6.46 22.53 -13.17
C GLU A 180 6.46 23.22 -11.80
N ASP A 181 5.29 23.40 -11.19
CA ASP A 181 5.13 24.09 -9.91
C ASP A 181 5.19 23.12 -8.72
N ILE A 182 4.64 21.90 -8.90
CA ILE A 182 4.73 20.79 -7.94
C ILE A 182 4.87 19.45 -8.65
N SER A 183 5.67 18.56 -8.09
CA SER A 183 5.76 17.15 -8.50
C SER A 183 4.89 16.26 -7.62
N VAL A 184 4.24 15.24 -8.18
CA VAL A 184 3.41 14.29 -7.42
C VAL A 184 3.78 12.85 -7.78
N CYS A 185 4.09 12.06 -6.76
CA CYS A 185 4.39 10.63 -6.89
C CYS A 185 3.43 9.80 -6.03
N GLY A 186 2.84 8.77 -6.63
CA GLY A 186 1.95 7.82 -5.96
C GLY A 186 2.61 6.48 -5.64
N PHE A 187 1.77 5.52 -5.26
CA PHE A 187 2.16 4.14 -4.97
C PHE A 187 1.01 3.21 -5.35
N THR A 188 1.27 2.17 -6.12
CA THR A 188 0.40 1.06 -6.55
C THR A 188 0.54 0.78 -8.05
N ASN A 189 0.58 1.81 -8.90
CA ASN A 189 0.53 1.75 -10.36
C ASN A 189 -0.78 1.10 -10.87
N GLY A 190 -1.91 1.56 -10.31
CA GLY A 190 -3.25 1.14 -10.73
C GLY A 190 -3.66 1.76 -12.07
N GLN A 191 -4.80 1.32 -12.61
CA GLN A 191 -5.33 1.83 -13.88
C GLN A 191 -5.58 3.35 -13.85
N ARG A 192 -5.91 3.92 -12.69
CA ARG A 192 -6.13 5.36 -12.54
C ARG A 192 -4.85 6.18 -12.76
N ALA A 193 -3.67 5.60 -12.48
CA ALA A 193 -2.40 6.29 -12.69
C ALA A 193 -2.10 6.64 -14.16
N ILE A 194 -2.66 5.89 -15.10
CA ILE A 194 -2.54 6.13 -16.53
C ILE A 194 -3.76 6.86 -17.13
N ALA A 195 -4.84 6.98 -16.37
CA ALA A 195 -6.07 7.65 -16.79
C ALA A 195 -6.16 9.13 -16.34
N CYS A 196 -5.22 9.59 -15.51
CA CYS A 196 -5.12 10.99 -15.10
C CYS A 196 -4.19 11.80 -16.03
N ASP A 197 -4.33 13.11 -16.01
CA ASP A 197 -3.52 14.04 -16.76
C ASP A 197 -2.88 15.07 -15.83
N PRO A 198 -1.52 15.22 -15.84
CA PRO A 198 -0.55 14.31 -16.49
C PRO A 198 -0.63 12.89 -15.90
N MET A 199 -0.17 11.86 -16.66
CA MET A 199 -0.09 10.50 -16.13
C MET A 199 0.81 10.46 -14.89
N LEU A 200 0.36 9.73 -13.86
CA LEU A 200 1.00 9.70 -12.53
C LEU A 200 2.29 8.86 -12.53
N THR A 201 3.38 9.48 -12.07
CA THR A 201 4.58 8.78 -11.61
C THR A 201 4.23 8.02 -10.33
N THR A 202 4.51 6.72 -10.27
CA THR A 202 4.07 5.89 -9.14
C THR A 202 4.97 4.67 -8.97
N VAL A 203 4.94 4.09 -7.78
CA VAL A 203 5.64 2.84 -7.48
C VAL A 203 4.74 1.66 -7.83
N GLU A 204 5.20 0.79 -8.72
CA GLU A 204 4.49 -0.44 -9.06
C GLU A 204 4.68 -1.51 -7.99
N GLN A 205 3.57 -2.01 -7.45
CA GLN A 205 3.54 -3.11 -6.46
C GLN A 205 3.57 -4.49 -7.12
N ASN A 206 3.35 -4.57 -8.43
CA ASN A 206 3.22 -5.83 -9.15
C ASN A 206 2.17 -6.79 -8.52
N GLY A 207 0.95 -6.28 -8.31
CA GLY A 207 -0.14 -7.00 -7.63
C GLY A 207 -0.46 -8.37 -8.25
N LYS A 208 -0.27 -8.51 -9.57
CA LYS A 208 -0.44 -9.80 -10.26
C LYS A 208 0.57 -10.84 -9.74
N GLU A 209 1.80 -10.45 -9.52
CA GLU A 209 2.85 -11.33 -8.99
C GLU A 209 2.60 -11.66 -7.52
N VAL A 210 2.17 -10.68 -6.71
CA VAL A 210 1.74 -10.90 -5.32
C VAL A 210 0.63 -11.97 -5.27
N GLY A 211 -0.43 -11.79 -6.07
CA GLY A 211 -1.54 -12.73 -6.14
C GLY A 211 -1.09 -14.12 -6.61
N ARG A 212 -0.23 -14.21 -7.62
CA ARG A 212 0.32 -15.48 -8.13
C ARG A 212 1.11 -16.23 -7.04
N GLN A 213 1.97 -15.52 -6.30
CA GLN A 213 2.78 -16.12 -5.25
C GLN A 213 1.93 -16.54 -4.04
N ALA A 214 0.97 -15.71 -3.63
CA ALA A 214 0.06 -16.03 -2.54
C ALA A 214 -0.80 -17.27 -2.86
N ALA A 215 -1.39 -17.32 -4.05
CA ALA A 215 -2.14 -18.48 -4.53
C ALA A 215 -1.27 -19.73 -4.62
N SER A 216 -0.01 -19.61 -5.07
CA SER A 216 0.92 -20.74 -5.16
C SER A 216 1.19 -21.38 -3.79
N ILE A 217 1.38 -20.55 -2.74
CA ILE A 217 1.58 -21.06 -1.37
C ILE A 217 0.28 -21.73 -0.88
N LEU A 218 -0.86 -21.05 -1.05
CA LEU A 218 -2.14 -21.56 -0.55
C LEU A 218 -2.52 -22.88 -1.20
N ILE A 219 -2.46 -22.97 -2.52
CA ILE A 219 -2.75 -24.19 -3.27
C ILE A 219 -1.75 -25.30 -2.88
N GLY A 220 -0.46 -24.98 -2.75
CA GLY A 220 0.55 -25.94 -2.32
C GLY A 220 0.24 -26.56 -0.95
N LYS A 221 -0.29 -25.75 0.00
CA LYS A 221 -0.76 -26.24 1.31
C LYS A 221 -2.04 -27.06 1.19
N ALA A 222 -3.02 -26.60 0.43
CA ALA A 222 -4.29 -27.29 0.22
C ALA A 222 -4.12 -28.66 -0.44
N GLU A 223 -3.13 -28.82 -1.31
CA GLU A 223 -2.81 -30.09 -1.98
C GLU A 223 -1.76 -30.92 -1.23
N GLY A 224 -1.31 -30.50 -0.05
CA GLY A 224 -0.32 -31.22 0.76
C GLY A 224 1.12 -31.18 0.20
N ARG A 225 1.39 -30.43 -0.86
CA ARG A 225 2.74 -30.23 -1.41
C ARG A 225 3.63 -29.36 -0.50
N ILE A 226 3.01 -28.49 0.27
CA ILE A 226 3.66 -27.68 1.31
C ILE A 226 3.03 -28.06 2.65
N PRO A 227 3.80 -28.51 3.64
CA PRO A 227 3.29 -28.81 4.98
C PRO A 227 2.55 -27.63 5.60
N LEU A 228 1.48 -27.89 6.37
CA LEU A 228 0.67 -26.83 6.99
C LEU A 228 1.46 -25.96 7.97
N ASP A 229 2.39 -26.55 8.69
CA ASP A 229 3.28 -25.90 9.66
C ASP A 229 4.44 -25.14 9.01
N LYS A 230 4.76 -25.44 7.74
CA LYS A 230 5.83 -24.70 7.02
C LYS A 230 5.40 -23.26 6.72
N ILE A 231 6.18 -22.31 7.19
CA ILE A 231 5.95 -20.88 6.98
C ILE A 231 6.80 -20.37 5.83
N GLU A 232 6.14 -19.77 4.85
CA GLU A 232 6.80 -19.11 3.74
C GLU A 232 6.53 -17.60 3.77
N LYS A 233 7.62 -16.83 3.66
CA LYS A 233 7.59 -15.37 3.59
C LYS A 233 8.22 -14.95 2.27
N ARG A 234 7.46 -14.29 1.41
CA ARG A 234 7.93 -13.84 0.10
C ARG A 234 7.79 -12.33 -0.02
N VAL A 235 8.81 -11.70 -0.63
CA VAL A 235 8.82 -10.26 -0.89
C VAL A 235 8.89 -10.06 -2.40
N VAL A 236 7.90 -9.38 -2.97
CA VAL A 236 7.86 -8.98 -4.37
C VAL A 236 8.52 -7.62 -4.50
N ARG A 237 9.46 -7.49 -5.43
CA ARG A 237 10.17 -6.23 -5.67
C ARG A 237 9.23 -5.19 -6.28
N THR A 238 9.35 -3.97 -5.80
CA THR A 238 8.70 -2.79 -6.36
C THR A 238 9.56 -2.15 -7.46
N ARG A 239 8.94 -1.31 -8.27
CA ARG A 239 9.62 -0.54 -9.31
C ARG A 239 8.99 0.84 -9.46
N LEU A 240 9.80 1.90 -9.48
CA LEU A 240 9.32 3.23 -9.83
C LEU A 240 9.00 3.30 -11.34
N VAL A 241 7.81 3.79 -11.66
CA VAL A 241 7.34 4.04 -13.03
C VAL A 241 7.22 5.55 -13.20
N VAL A 242 8.19 6.15 -13.85
CA VAL A 242 8.24 7.59 -14.10
C VAL A 242 7.28 7.96 -15.23
N ARG A 243 6.49 9.03 -15.01
CA ARG A 243 5.55 9.61 -15.98
C ARG A 243 5.53 11.14 -15.87
N GLY A 244 4.47 11.77 -16.40
CA GLY A 244 4.38 13.24 -16.53
C GLY A 244 4.10 14.02 -15.25
N SER A 245 3.79 13.39 -14.11
CA SER A 245 3.49 14.11 -12.86
C SER A 245 4.72 14.50 -12.03
N THR A 246 5.92 14.19 -12.51
CA THR A 246 7.20 14.58 -11.89
C THR A 246 8.16 15.12 -12.94
N LYS A 247 9.08 15.99 -12.48
CA LYS A 247 10.18 16.53 -13.32
C LYS A 247 11.12 15.46 -13.78
#